data_16f1a40d58c607efe8e8c0ed5bb7f3e3
#
_entry.id   16f1a40d58c607efe8e8c0ed5bb7f3e3
#
_cell.length_a   1.000
_cell.length_b   1.000
_cell.length_c   1.000
_cell.angle_alpha   90.00
_cell.angle_beta   90.00
_cell.angle_gamma   90.00
#
_symmetry.space_group_name_H-M   'P 1'
#
loop_
_entity.id
_entity.type
_entity.pdbx_description
1 polymer ?
#
loop_
_entity_poly.entity_id
_entity_poly.type
_entity_poly.pdbx_seq_one_letter_code
_entity_poly.pdbx_strand_id
1 'polypeptide(L)'
;MSVKWEKQEGNEGVLTVEVDAETFNKALDDAFKKVVKQVSIPGFRKGKVPRGLFEQRFGVESLYQDALDILLPVEYPKAIDEAGIEPVDRPEIDVEKIEKGESLIFTAKVTVKPEVKLGDYKGLKVEKDDTSVSDEDVQEELKAMQNRQAELVVKEEGAIENGDTVVLDFEGFVDGEAFEGGKAENYSLEVGSGSFIPGFEEQLVGLEAGAEKDVEVTFPEEYHAEDLAGKPAVFKVKIHEIKAKELPALDDEFAKDVDEEVETIAELTEKTKKRLEEAKENEAEGKLREELVAKASENAEVDVPQAMVDTELDRMMKEFEQRLQMQGMNLELYFQFSGQDEDALKEQMKEDAAKRVKSNLTLEAIAAAEDLQVSDEEVEEELSKMAEAYNMPVENIKQAIGSTEAMKEDLKVRKAIDFLVENR
;
A
#
# COMPACT_ATOMS: atom_id res chain seq x y z
N MET A 1 2.41 -39.97 15.60
CA MET A 1 2.89 -39.33 14.35
C MET A 1 4.41 -39.37 14.34
N SER A 2 5.06 -39.58 13.21
CA SER A 2 6.51 -39.49 13.02
C SER A 2 6.80 -38.53 11.89
N VAL A 3 7.76 -37.63 12.09
CA VAL A 3 8.06 -36.56 11.17
C VAL A 3 9.54 -36.60 10.80
N LYS A 4 9.85 -36.45 9.52
CA LYS A 4 11.22 -36.37 9.02
C LYS A 4 11.32 -35.21 8.05
N TRP A 5 12.21 -34.25 8.33
CA TRP A 5 12.54 -33.16 7.46
C TRP A 5 13.86 -33.40 6.74
N GLU A 6 13.86 -33.25 5.44
CA GLU A 6 15.05 -33.34 4.58
C GLU A 6 15.17 -32.06 3.74
N LYS A 7 16.11 -31.16 4.13
CA LYS A 7 16.43 -29.96 3.38
C LYS A 7 17.03 -30.34 2.03
N GLN A 8 16.57 -29.71 0.96
CA GLN A 8 17.08 -29.83 -0.41
C GLN A 8 17.92 -28.60 -0.79
N GLU A 9 18.14 -28.38 -2.08
CA GLU A 9 18.87 -27.21 -2.54
C GLU A 9 18.06 -25.92 -2.31
N GLY A 10 18.75 -24.84 -1.94
CA GLY A 10 18.12 -23.55 -1.66
C GLY A 10 17.27 -23.57 -0.40
N ASN A 11 16.04 -23.07 -0.53
CA ASN A 11 15.06 -22.95 0.57
C ASN A 11 13.94 -23.99 0.49
N GLU A 12 14.13 -25.04 -0.33
CA GLU A 12 13.18 -26.14 -0.45
C GLU A 12 13.57 -27.33 0.41
N GLY A 13 12.60 -28.16 0.75
CA GLY A 13 12.81 -29.43 1.40
C GLY A 13 11.57 -30.31 1.37
N VAL A 14 11.72 -31.53 1.79
CA VAL A 14 10.65 -32.52 1.84
C VAL A 14 10.38 -32.92 3.30
N LEU A 15 9.14 -32.74 3.72
CA LEU A 15 8.61 -33.15 4.98
C LEU A 15 7.88 -34.47 4.77
N THR A 16 8.40 -35.57 5.31
CA THR A 16 7.76 -36.87 5.31
C THR A 16 7.02 -37.05 6.63
N VAL A 17 5.74 -37.33 6.56
CA VAL A 17 4.86 -37.47 7.74
C VAL A 17 4.23 -38.85 7.72
N GLU A 18 4.43 -39.63 8.80
CA GLU A 18 3.74 -40.86 9.02
C GLU A 18 2.68 -40.67 10.11
N VAL A 19 1.43 -40.84 9.72
CA VAL A 19 0.27 -40.80 10.62
C VAL A 19 -0.11 -42.22 10.99
N ASP A 20 -0.30 -42.49 12.28
CA ASP A 20 -0.64 -43.82 12.76
C ASP A 20 -1.99 -44.33 12.25
N ALA A 21 -2.12 -45.65 12.16
CA ALA A 21 -3.32 -46.32 11.63
C ALA A 21 -4.60 -45.97 12.39
N GLU A 22 -4.54 -45.67 13.68
CA GLU A 22 -5.71 -45.32 14.48
C GLU A 22 -6.26 -43.95 14.06
N THR A 23 -5.39 -42.92 13.95
CA THR A 23 -5.73 -41.59 13.50
C THR A 23 -6.27 -41.62 12.06
N PHE A 24 -5.64 -42.37 11.16
CA PHE A 24 -6.12 -42.50 9.78
C PHE A 24 -7.48 -43.20 9.69
N ASN A 25 -7.68 -44.32 10.46
CA ASN A 25 -8.98 -45.01 10.49
C ASN A 25 -10.10 -44.09 11.02
N LYS A 26 -9.80 -43.23 12.01
CA LYS A 26 -10.76 -42.22 12.49
C LYS A 26 -11.14 -41.23 11.40
N ALA A 27 -10.18 -40.75 10.64
CA ALA A 27 -10.44 -39.87 9.49
C ALA A 27 -11.29 -40.56 8.42
N LEU A 28 -11.06 -41.86 8.14
CA LEU A 28 -11.91 -42.66 7.26
C LEU A 28 -13.34 -42.82 7.79
N ASP A 29 -13.52 -42.95 9.12
CA ASP A 29 -14.85 -42.97 9.73
C ASP A 29 -15.59 -41.66 9.58
N ASP A 30 -14.91 -40.53 9.72
CA ASP A 30 -15.49 -39.21 9.58
C ASP A 30 -15.78 -38.87 8.10
N ALA A 31 -14.88 -39.27 7.20
CA ALA A 31 -15.11 -39.19 5.74
C ALA A 31 -16.35 -40.01 5.35
N PHE A 32 -16.48 -41.24 5.83
CA PHE A 32 -17.68 -42.05 5.59
C PHE A 32 -18.96 -41.35 6.09
N LYS A 33 -18.97 -40.78 7.31
CA LYS A 33 -20.13 -40.05 7.85
C LYS A 33 -20.51 -38.86 7.01
N LYS A 34 -19.55 -38.22 6.33
CA LYS A 34 -19.77 -37.12 5.40
C LYS A 34 -20.35 -37.61 4.07
N VAL A 35 -19.67 -38.57 3.43
CA VAL A 35 -19.97 -39.08 2.09
C VAL A 35 -21.31 -39.82 2.07
N VAL A 36 -21.60 -40.66 3.07
CA VAL A 36 -22.85 -41.47 3.12
C VAL A 36 -24.12 -40.60 3.06
N LYS A 37 -24.06 -39.35 3.52
CA LYS A 37 -25.18 -38.41 3.44
C LYS A 37 -25.51 -37.99 2.01
N GLN A 38 -24.58 -38.13 1.09
CA GLN A 38 -24.70 -37.72 -0.30
C GLN A 38 -25.06 -38.88 -1.23
N VAL A 39 -24.74 -40.10 -0.80
CA VAL A 39 -24.89 -41.32 -1.62
C VAL A 39 -26.28 -41.93 -1.43
N SER A 40 -26.87 -42.42 -2.55
CA SER A 40 -28.11 -43.15 -2.58
C SER A 40 -27.84 -44.58 -3.07
N ILE A 41 -28.21 -45.60 -2.26
CA ILE A 41 -28.11 -47.01 -2.63
C ILE A 41 -29.53 -47.58 -2.62
N PRO A 42 -29.93 -48.30 -3.68
CA PRO A 42 -31.22 -48.98 -3.72
C PRO A 42 -31.45 -49.88 -2.53
N GLY A 43 -32.59 -49.75 -1.87
CA GLY A 43 -32.93 -50.51 -0.63
C GLY A 43 -32.55 -49.81 0.68
N PHE A 44 -31.85 -48.70 0.66
CA PHE A 44 -31.49 -47.94 1.84
C PHE A 44 -31.91 -46.48 1.76
N ARG A 45 -32.35 -45.93 2.91
CA ARG A 45 -32.61 -44.48 3.03
C ARG A 45 -31.28 -43.73 2.91
N LYS A 46 -31.26 -42.63 2.17
CA LYS A 46 -30.12 -41.71 2.03
C LYS A 46 -29.50 -41.40 3.41
N GLY A 47 -28.20 -41.58 3.56
CA GLY A 47 -27.47 -41.34 4.78
C GLY A 47 -27.55 -42.48 5.84
N LYS A 48 -28.19 -43.59 5.53
CA LYS A 48 -28.37 -44.75 6.47
C LYS A 48 -27.77 -46.06 5.93
N VAL A 49 -26.86 -45.96 4.98
CA VAL A 49 -26.14 -47.11 4.43
C VAL A 49 -25.08 -47.61 5.45
N PRO A 50 -25.05 -48.91 5.79
CA PRO A 50 -23.97 -49.47 6.64
C PRO A 50 -22.61 -49.33 5.93
N ARG A 51 -21.54 -49.05 6.72
CA ARG A 51 -20.18 -48.86 6.19
C ARG A 51 -19.68 -50.05 5.38
N GLY A 52 -19.87 -51.25 5.88
CA GLY A 52 -19.42 -52.48 5.17
C GLY A 52 -20.05 -52.66 3.81
N LEU A 53 -21.36 -52.29 3.66
CA LEU A 53 -22.04 -52.35 2.37
C LEU A 53 -21.56 -51.24 1.42
N PHE A 54 -21.26 -50.05 1.94
CA PHE A 54 -20.69 -48.97 1.18
C PHE A 54 -19.32 -49.38 0.63
N GLU A 55 -18.42 -49.85 1.48
CA GLU A 55 -17.07 -50.30 1.10
C GLU A 55 -17.10 -51.46 0.11
N GLN A 56 -18.05 -52.41 0.27
CA GLN A 56 -18.21 -53.54 -0.69
C GLN A 56 -18.61 -53.03 -2.10
N ARG A 57 -19.36 -51.96 -2.18
CA ARG A 57 -19.91 -51.43 -3.45
C ARG A 57 -19.01 -50.40 -4.15
N PHE A 58 -18.34 -49.57 -3.39
CA PHE A 58 -17.57 -48.43 -3.90
C PHE A 58 -16.07 -48.55 -3.64
N GLY A 59 -15.65 -49.52 -2.86
CA GLY A 59 -14.28 -49.63 -2.36
C GLY A 59 -14.03 -48.66 -1.21
N VAL A 60 -13.06 -49.00 -0.36
CA VAL A 60 -12.60 -48.10 0.71
C VAL A 60 -11.86 -46.88 0.15
N GLU A 61 -11.23 -47.05 -1.00
CA GLU A 61 -10.44 -46.07 -1.72
C GLU A 61 -11.29 -44.80 -2.08
N SER A 62 -12.62 -45.00 -2.27
CA SER A 62 -13.55 -43.90 -2.50
C SER A 62 -13.66 -42.91 -1.33
N LEU A 63 -13.17 -43.24 -0.16
CA LEU A 63 -13.13 -42.41 1.03
C LEU A 63 -11.77 -41.73 1.27
N TYR A 64 -10.73 -42.13 0.54
CA TYR A 64 -9.37 -41.66 0.81
C TYR A 64 -9.21 -40.19 0.63
N GLN A 65 -9.76 -39.59 -0.43
CA GLN A 65 -9.68 -38.14 -0.67
C GLN A 65 -10.37 -37.36 0.46
N ASP A 66 -11.62 -37.73 0.81
CA ASP A 66 -12.34 -37.06 1.90
C ASP A 66 -11.64 -37.24 3.25
N ALA A 67 -10.97 -38.40 3.49
CA ALA A 67 -10.19 -38.62 4.70
C ALA A 67 -8.92 -37.75 4.73
N LEU A 68 -8.23 -37.61 3.61
CA LEU A 68 -7.09 -36.68 3.47
C LEU A 68 -7.50 -35.25 3.70
N ASP A 69 -8.62 -34.81 3.10
CA ASP A 69 -9.15 -33.44 3.26
C ASP A 69 -9.52 -33.10 4.72
N ILE A 70 -9.84 -34.11 5.52
CA ILE A 70 -10.10 -33.97 6.97
C ILE A 70 -8.80 -34.00 7.78
N LEU A 71 -7.85 -34.85 7.41
CA LEU A 71 -6.66 -35.14 8.19
C LEU A 71 -5.53 -34.14 7.96
N LEU A 72 -5.25 -33.79 6.70
CA LEU A 72 -4.13 -32.89 6.34
C LEU A 72 -4.18 -31.54 7.04
N PRO A 73 -5.33 -30.84 7.13
CA PRO A 73 -5.39 -29.55 7.82
C PRO A 73 -5.08 -29.63 9.32
N VAL A 74 -5.14 -30.84 9.92
CA VAL A 74 -4.88 -31.06 11.34
C VAL A 74 -3.46 -31.56 11.59
N GLU A 75 -2.99 -32.50 10.77
CA GLU A 75 -1.69 -33.17 11.01
C GLU A 75 -0.51 -32.44 10.38
N TYR A 76 -0.72 -31.70 9.26
CA TYR A 76 0.35 -30.92 8.61
C TYR A 76 0.87 -29.78 9.50
N PRO A 77 0.04 -28.93 10.14
CA PRO A 77 0.55 -27.92 11.06
C PRO A 77 1.36 -28.49 12.23
N LYS A 78 0.88 -29.62 12.82
CA LYS A 78 1.62 -30.29 13.89
C LYS A 78 2.97 -30.84 13.42
N ALA A 79 3.03 -31.32 12.18
CA ALA A 79 4.27 -31.84 11.61
C ALA A 79 5.29 -30.72 11.35
N ILE A 80 4.82 -29.51 10.95
CA ILE A 80 5.63 -28.31 10.83
C ILE A 80 6.22 -27.91 12.17
N ASP A 81 5.38 -27.84 13.21
CA ASP A 81 5.81 -27.48 14.56
C ASP A 81 6.85 -28.47 15.11
N GLU A 82 6.62 -29.78 14.89
CA GLU A 82 7.54 -30.86 15.32
C GLU A 82 8.87 -30.82 14.55
N ALA A 83 8.83 -30.44 13.24
CA ALA A 83 10.01 -30.26 12.40
C ALA A 83 10.78 -28.96 12.67
N GLY A 84 10.13 -27.99 13.34
CA GLY A 84 10.73 -26.67 13.63
C GLY A 84 11.03 -25.87 12.36
N ILE A 85 10.17 -25.96 11.34
CA ILE A 85 10.32 -25.24 10.07
C ILE A 85 9.25 -24.17 9.90
N GLU A 86 9.56 -23.13 9.16
CA GLU A 86 8.65 -22.02 8.83
C GLU A 86 8.33 -22.00 7.33
N PRO A 87 7.22 -22.63 6.90
CA PRO A 87 6.82 -22.63 5.51
C PRO A 87 6.40 -21.22 5.07
N VAL A 88 6.83 -20.83 3.86
CA VAL A 88 6.49 -19.54 3.25
C VAL A 88 5.60 -19.68 2.02
N ASP A 89 5.26 -20.92 1.65
CA ASP A 89 4.39 -21.25 0.53
C ASP A 89 3.46 -22.41 0.88
N ARG A 90 2.48 -22.66 0.02
CA ARG A 90 1.60 -23.82 0.10
C ARG A 90 2.38 -25.07 -0.22
N PRO A 91 2.26 -26.15 0.61
CA PRO A 91 2.97 -27.39 0.34
C PRO A 91 2.42 -28.09 -0.89
N GLU A 92 3.32 -28.69 -1.68
CA GLU A 92 2.94 -29.72 -2.65
C GLU A 92 2.89 -31.07 -1.91
N ILE A 93 1.68 -31.62 -1.76
CA ILE A 93 1.47 -32.85 -1.01
C ILE A 93 1.36 -34.01 -1.97
N ASP A 94 2.16 -35.06 -1.71
CA ASP A 94 2.06 -36.38 -2.36
C ASP A 94 1.85 -37.47 -1.34
N VAL A 95 1.13 -38.52 -1.73
CA VAL A 95 0.78 -39.66 -0.82
C VAL A 95 1.57 -40.86 -1.24
N GLU A 96 2.54 -41.27 -0.41
CA GLU A 96 3.37 -42.45 -0.67
C GLU A 96 2.66 -43.74 -0.31
N LYS A 97 1.92 -43.75 0.80
CA LYS A 97 1.24 -44.97 1.28
C LYS A 97 -0.12 -44.60 1.89
N ILE A 98 -1.17 -45.25 1.38
CA ILE A 98 -2.53 -45.09 1.88
C ILE A 98 -3.28 -46.44 1.79
N GLU A 99 -3.41 -47.12 2.95
CA GLU A 99 -4.13 -48.36 3.05
C GLU A 99 -4.94 -48.42 4.35
N LYS A 100 -6.17 -48.94 4.27
CA LYS A 100 -7.03 -49.10 5.45
C LYS A 100 -6.41 -50.03 6.46
N GLY A 101 -6.26 -49.57 7.71
CA GLY A 101 -5.69 -50.37 8.82
C GLY A 101 -4.16 -50.28 8.92
N GLU A 102 -3.53 -49.58 8.02
CA GLU A 102 -2.10 -49.29 8.06
C GLU A 102 -1.85 -47.77 8.31
N SER A 103 -0.60 -47.41 8.58
CA SER A 103 -0.21 -45.98 8.70
C SER A 103 -0.31 -45.29 7.33
N LEU A 104 -0.78 -44.03 7.34
CA LEU A 104 -0.73 -43.17 6.19
C LEU A 104 0.64 -42.52 6.14
N ILE A 105 1.30 -42.52 4.97
CA ILE A 105 2.54 -41.81 4.73
C ILE A 105 2.30 -40.82 3.60
N PHE A 106 2.54 -39.55 3.88
CA PHE A 106 2.53 -38.51 2.86
C PHE A 106 3.79 -37.66 2.93
N THR A 107 4.17 -37.11 1.82
CA THR A 107 5.26 -36.14 1.70
C THR A 107 4.71 -34.79 1.34
N ALA A 108 5.31 -33.75 1.90
CA ALA A 108 5.03 -32.38 1.55
C ALA A 108 6.33 -31.70 1.08
N LYS A 109 6.39 -31.27 -0.18
CA LYS A 109 7.45 -30.41 -0.64
C LYS A 109 7.13 -28.98 -0.18
N VAL A 110 8.06 -28.38 0.57
CA VAL A 110 7.83 -27.15 1.30
C VAL A 110 8.96 -26.16 1.00
N THR A 111 8.62 -24.93 0.67
CA THR A 111 9.56 -23.80 0.65
C THR A 111 9.54 -23.17 2.03
N VAL A 112 10.72 -23.08 2.67
CA VAL A 112 10.86 -22.53 4.02
C VAL A 112 11.51 -21.15 3.98
N LYS A 113 11.31 -20.39 5.05
CA LYS A 113 11.94 -19.11 5.28
C LYS A 113 13.46 -19.24 5.17
N PRO A 114 14.13 -18.35 4.39
CA PRO A 114 15.57 -18.43 4.17
C PRO A 114 16.35 -18.00 5.42
N GLU A 115 17.53 -18.62 5.59
CA GLU A 115 18.51 -18.13 6.56
C GLU A 115 19.18 -16.85 6.02
N VAL A 116 19.26 -15.82 6.87
CA VAL A 116 19.92 -14.55 6.53
C VAL A 116 21.31 -14.54 7.13
N LYS A 117 22.32 -14.30 6.30
CA LYS A 117 23.66 -14.00 6.76
C LYS A 117 23.80 -12.50 6.90
N LEU A 118 23.81 -12.01 8.12
CA LEU A 118 24.01 -10.60 8.42
C LEU A 118 25.42 -10.16 8.06
N GLY A 119 25.54 -9.04 7.35
CA GLY A 119 26.79 -8.29 7.17
C GLY A 119 26.96 -7.25 8.28
N ASP A 120 27.69 -6.18 7.95
CA ASP A 120 27.85 -5.05 8.86
C ASP A 120 26.53 -4.26 8.93
N TYR A 121 25.85 -4.30 10.07
CA TYR A 121 24.62 -3.55 10.35
C TYR A 121 24.77 -2.55 11.51
N LYS A 122 25.95 -2.51 12.18
CA LYS A 122 26.32 -1.51 13.19
C LYS A 122 27.33 -0.52 12.65
N GLY A 123 27.28 0.71 13.10
CA GLY A 123 28.23 1.76 12.64
C GLY A 123 28.02 2.17 11.18
N LEU A 124 26.80 2.05 10.69
CA LEU A 124 26.44 2.49 9.33
C LEU A 124 26.48 4.01 9.27
N LYS A 125 27.32 4.55 8.36
CA LYS A 125 27.45 6.00 8.18
C LYS A 125 26.31 6.52 7.32
N VAL A 126 25.27 7.01 7.96
CA VAL A 126 24.16 7.74 7.34
C VAL A 126 24.07 9.09 8.06
N GLU A 127 24.09 10.16 7.29
CA GLU A 127 23.92 11.51 7.83
C GLU A 127 22.42 11.85 7.81
N LYS A 128 21.94 12.43 8.92
CA LYS A 128 20.57 12.93 8.98
C LYS A 128 20.49 14.24 8.23
N ASP A 129 19.46 14.43 7.42
CA ASP A 129 19.17 15.68 6.72
C ASP A 129 19.05 16.86 7.71
N ASP A 130 19.36 18.06 7.24
CA ASP A 130 19.19 19.29 8.04
C ASP A 130 17.69 19.57 8.24
N THR A 131 17.29 19.68 9.48
CA THR A 131 15.90 19.93 9.90
C THR A 131 15.65 21.41 10.25
N SER A 132 16.61 22.28 10.02
CA SER A 132 16.46 23.71 10.32
C SER A 132 15.35 24.34 9.48
N VAL A 133 14.55 25.17 10.13
CA VAL A 133 13.50 25.98 9.50
C VAL A 133 13.92 27.44 9.53
N SER A 134 14.08 28.03 8.36
CA SER A 134 14.42 29.45 8.24
C SER A 134 13.19 30.32 8.46
N ASP A 135 13.43 31.60 8.79
CA ASP A 135 12.33 32.57 8.87
C ASP A 135 11.66 32.80 7.52
N GLU A 136 12.38 32.53 6.42
CA GLU A 136 11.83 32.58 5.04
C GLU A 136 10.82 31.46 4.82
N ASP A 137 11.12 30.22 5.24
CA ASP A 137 10.18 29.07 5.14
C ASP A 137 8.88 29.38 5.89
N VAL A 138 8.98 29.98 7.07
CA VAL A 138 7.80 30.37 7.87
C VAL A 138 6.99 31.46 7.17
N GLN A 139 7.66 32.45 6.57
CA GLN A 139 6.98 33.52 5.83
C GLN A 139 6.30 32.99 4.56
N GLU A 140 6.90 32.03 3.87
CA GLU A 140 6.29 31.36 2.71
C GLU A 140 5.03 30.59 3.10
N GLU A 141 5.07 29.86 4.21
CA GLU A 141 3.89 29.16 4.69
C GLU A 141 2.78 30.11 5.14
N LEU A 142 3.13 31.20 5.85
CA LEU A 142 2.15 32.24 6.21
C LEU A 142 1.53 32.90 4.97
N LYS A 143 2.31 33.15 3.91
CA LYS A 143 1.79 33.62 2.63
C LYS A 143 0.90 32.59 1.95
N ALA A 144 1.23 31.29 2.04
CA ALA A 144 0.38 30.23 1.53
C ALA A 144 -0.97 30.18 2.27
N MET A 145 -0.96 30.34 3.61
CA MET A 145 -2.18 30.48 4.41
C MET A 145 -2.99 31.72 4.01
N GLN A 146 -2.33 32.86 3.85
CA GLN A 146 -2.93 34.11 3.40
C GLN A 146 -3.60 33.96 2.02
N ASN A 147 -2.94 33.27 1.09
CA ASN A 147 -3.48 32.98 -0.23
C ASN A 147 -4.72 32.08 -0.21
N ARG A 148 -4.80 31.15 0.76
CA ARG A 148 -5.98 30.29 0.95
C ARG A 148 -7.19 31.04 1.49
N GLN A 149 -6.95 32.10 2.24
CA GLN A 149 -7.98 32.96 2.83
C GLN A 149 -8.27 34.20 1.97
N ALA A 150 -7.67 34.29 0.77
CA ALA A 150 -7.88 35.41 -0.12
C ALA A 150 -9.31 35.50 -0.63
N GLU A 151 -9.89 36.67 -0.63
CA GLU A 151 -11.21 36.95 -1.20
C GLU A 151 -11.08 37.41 -2.67
N LEU A 152 -11.98 36.93 -3.51
CA LEU A 152 -12.06 37.34 -4.90
C LEU A 152 -13.04 38.52 -5.02
N VAL A 153 -12.50 39.73 -5.18
CA VAL A 153 -13.29 40.94 -5.29
C VAL A 153 -13.35 41.41 -6.76
N VAL A 154 -14.55 41.71 -7.24
CA VAL A 154 -14.75 42.16 -8.61
C VAL A 154 -14.04 43.50 -8.83
N LYS A 155 -13.18 43.55 -9.84
CA LYS A 155 -12.46 44.75 -10.28
C LYS A 155 -13.37 45.52 -11.23
N GLU A 156 -14.02 46.60 -10.73
CA GLU A 156 -14.94 47.40 -11.55
C GLU A 156 -14.21 48.19 -12.65
N GLU A 157 -12.96 48.60 -12.39
CA GLU A 157 -12.09 49.34 -13.33
C GLU A 157 -10.67 48.79 -13.25
N GLY A 158 -9.96 48.76 -14.38
CA GLY A 158 -8.56 48.35 -14.46
C GLY A 158 -8.34 47.15 -15.38
N ALA A 159 -7.08 46.91 -15.70
CA ALA A 159 -6.65 45.83 -16.57
C ALA A 159 -6.31 44.59 -15.75
N ILE A 160 -6.31 43.43 -16.41
CA ILE A 160 -5.90 42.12 -15.86
C ILE A 160 -4.42 42.19 -15.45
N GLU A 161 -4.13 41.79 -14.23
CA GLU A 161 -2.79 41.62 -13.68
C GLU A 161 -2.52 40.13 -13.35
N ASN A 162 -1.24 39.79 -13.19
CA ASN A 162 -0.90 38.45 -12.72
C ASN A 162 -1.46 38.19 -11.31
N GLY A 163 -2.13 37.08 -11.12
CA GLY A 163 -2.82 36.72 -9.87
C GLY A 163 -4.30 37.07 -9.86
N ASP A 164 -4.81 37.85 -10.84
CA ASP A 164 -6.24 38.06 -10.98
C ASP A 164 -6.94 36.80 -11.50
N THR A 165 -8.17 36.60 -11.05
CA THR A 165 -9.05 35.58 -11.61
C THR A 165 -10.00 36.19 -12.61
N VAL A 166 -9.93 35.74 -13.85
CA VAL A 166 -10.78 36.23 -14.93
C VAL A 166 -11.88 35.24 -15.27
N VAL A 167 -13.09 35.75 -15.45
CA VAL A 167 -14.20 34.97 -16.01
C VAL A 167 -14.26 35.26 -17.49
N LEU A 168 -14.07 34.27 -18.32
CA LEU A 168 -13.94 34.42 -19.75
C LEU A 168 -14.64 33.32 -20.53
N ASP A 169 -15.02 33.62 -21.77
CA ASP A 169 -15.36 32.62 -22.79
C ASP A 169 -14.17 32.47 -23.71
N PHE A 170 -13.92 31.25 -24.14
CA PHE A 170 -12.93 30.98 -25.17
C PHE A 170 -13.40 29.93 -26.15
N GLU A 171 -12.93 30.07 -27.41
CA GLU A 171 -13.13 29.07 -28.45
C GLU A 171 -11.84 28.95 -29.28
N GLY A 172 -11.24 27.75 -29.26
CA GLY A 172 -9.96 27.44 -29.90
C GLY A 172 -10.12 26.89 -31.29
N PHE A 173 -9.27 27.36 -32.22
CA PHE A 173 -9.21 26.93 -33.61
C PHE A 173 -7.78 26.50 -33.97
N VAL A 174 -7.67 25.38 -34.67
CA VAL A 174 -6.43 24.89 -35.30
C VAL A 174 -6.69 24.83 -36.80
N ASP A 175 -5.83 25.45 -37.61
CA ASP A 175 -5.98 25.54 -39.07
C ASP A 175 -7.35 26.14 -39.52
N GLY A 176 -7.98 26.91 -38.63
CA GLY A 176 -9.28 27.60 -38.88
C GLY A 176 -10.51 26.71 -38.55
N GLU A 177 -10.32 25.51 -38.04
CA GLU A 177 -11.38 24.63 -37.60
C GLU A 177 -11.40 24.54 -36.06
N ALA A 178 -12.61 24.58 -35.46
CA ALA A 178 -12.78 24.43 -34.03
C ALA A 178 -12.51 22.97 -33.61
N PHE A 179 -11.78 22.75 -32.53
CA PHE A 179 -11.46 21.42 -32.04
C PHE A 179 -12.26 21.07 -30.78
N GLU A 180 -12.47 19.78 -30.57
CA GLU A 180 -13.21 19.27 -29.41
C GLU A 180 -12.43 19.54 -28.10
N GLY A 181 -13.13 20.10 -27.09
CA GLY A 181 -12.51 20.51 -25.82
C GLY A 181 -11.90 21.92 -25.86
N GLY A 182 -11.86 22.59 -27.03
CA GLY A 182 -11.31 23.96 -27.18
C GLY A 182 -12.27 25.08 -26.84
N LYS A 183 -13.50 24.80 -26.34
CA LYS A 183 -14.52 25.82 -26.06
C LYS A 183 -15.04 25.71 -24.63
N ALA A 184 -15.10 26.86 -23.96
CA ALA A 184 -15.84 27.00 -22.70
C ALA A 184 -16.47 28.37 -22.58
N GLU A 185 -17.55 28.48 -21.83
CA GLU A 185 -18.27 29.72 -21.51
C GLU A 185 -18.24 29.94 -19.98
N ASN A 186 -18.05 31.18 -19.56
CA ASN A 186 -17.94 31.60 -18.16
C ASN A 186 -16.87 30.82 -17.39
N TYR A 187 -15.75 30.52 -18.06
CA TYR A 187 -14.64 29.82 -17.43
C TYR A 187 -13.86 30.73 -16.49
N SER A 188 -13.56 30.27 -15.28
CA SER A 188 -12.80 31.03 -14.29
C SER A 188 -11.34 30.62 -14.37
N LEU A 189 -10.45 31.53 -14.73
CA LEU A 189 -9.02 31.32 -14.90
C LEU A 189 -8.22 32.27 -14.02
N GLU A 190 -7.33 31.74 -13.17
CA GLU A 190 -6.33 32.56 -12.47
C GLU A 190 -5.15 32.79 -13.41
N VAL A 191 -4.90 34.09 -13.74
CA VAL A 191 -3.85 34.49 -14.66
C VAL A 191 -2.47 34.36 -14.00
N GLY A 192 -1.58 33.62 -14.62
CA GLY A 192 -0.26 33.28 -14.08
C GLY A 192 -0.22 31.95 -13.33
N SER A 193 -1.32 31.20 -13.31
CA SER A 193 -1.38 29.85 -12.69
C SER A 193 -0.64 28.77 -13.50
N GLY A 194 -0.41 29.00 -14.78
CA GLY A 194 0.13 28.00 -15.70
C GLY A 194 -0.84 26.85 -16.02
N SER A 195 -2.13 27.04 -15.76
CA SER A 195 -3.19 26.05 -16.02
C SER A 195 -3.53 25.91 -17.50
N PHE A 196 -3.19 26.92 -18.29
CA PHE A 196 -3.40 26.94 -19.74
C PHE A 196 -2.09 26.74 -20.51
N ILE A 197 -2.22 26.62 -21.83
CA ILE A 197 -1.09 26.47 -22.74
C ILE A 197 -0.15 27.67 -22.57
N PRO A 198 1.19 27.46 -22.52
CA PRO A 198 2.16 28.54 -22.41
C PRO A 198 1.92 29.65 -23.45
N GLY A 199 1.95 30.91 -23.00
CA GLY A 199 1.68 32.08 -23.84
C GLY A 199 0.21 32.47 -23.90
N PHE A 200 -0.72 31.71 -23.33
CA PHE A 200 -2.14 32.07 -23.29
C PHE A 200 -2.42 33.13 -22.22
N GLU A 201 -2.03 32.82 -20.98
CA GLU A 201 -2.31 33.69 -19.83
C GLU A 201 -1.57 35.01 -19.89
N GLU A 202 -0.33 35.02 -20.38
CA GLU A 202 0.47 36.24 -20.55
C GLU A 202 -0.15 37.24 -21.54
N GLN A 203 -0.85 36.72 -22.55
CA GLN A 203 -1.52 37.60 -23.53
C GLN A 203 -2.83 38.20 -23.00
N LEU A 204 -3.38 37.66 -21.90
CA LEU A 204 -4.55 38.26 -21.24
C LEU A 204 -4.19 39.45 -20.36
N VAL A 205 -2.95 39.52 -19.86
CA VAL A 205 -2.48 40.63 -19.03
C VAL A 205 -2.60 41.95 -19.80
N GLY A 206 -3.18 42.95 -19.14
CA GLY A 206 -3.41 44.26 -19.70
C GLY A 206 -4.73 44.43 -20.45
N LEU A 207 -5.57 43.40 -20.58
CA LEU A 207 -6.93 43.51 -21.10
C LEU A 207 -7.89 44.00 -20.02
N GLU A 208 -8.95 44.65 -20.40
CA GLU A 208 -10.04 45.16 -19.54
C GLU A 208 -11.27 44.24 -19.62
N ALA A 209 -12.16 44.36 -18.66
CA ALA A 209 -13.45 43.65 -18.70
C ALA A 209 -14.25 44.06 -19.94
N GLY A 210 -14.86 43.06 -20.60
CA GLY A 210 -15.58 43.24 -21.86
C GLY A 210 -14.69 43.21 -23.12
N ALA A 211 -13.36 43.09 -23.00
CA ALA A 211 -12.47 42.98 -24.14
C ALA A 211 -12.62 41.63 -24.86
N GLU A 212 -12.50 41.69 -26.18
CA GLU A 212 -12.41 40.51 -27.05
C GLU A 212 -11.02 40.53 -27.72
N LYS A 213 -10.33 39.36 -27.69
CA LYS A 213 -8.99 39.24 -28.29
C LYS A 213 -8.79 37.84 -28.86
N ASP A 214 -8.09 37.77 -29.98
CA ASP A 214 -7.55 36.54 -30.52
C ASP A 214 -6.17 36.31 -29.87
N VAL A 215 -6.05 35.17 -29.17
CA VAL A 215 -4.85 34.74 -28.46
C VAL A 215 -4.19 33.63 -29.28
N GLU A 216 -2.98 33.91 -29.78
CA GLU A 216 -2.21 33.00 -30.62
C GLU A 216 -1.22 32.21 -29.73
N VAL A 217 -1.32 30.89 -29.72
CA VAL A 217 -0.44 30.00 -28.95
C VAL A 217 -0.03 28.79 -29.77
N THR A 218 1.01 28.09 -29.32
CA THR A 218 1.43 26.80 -29.92
C THR A 218 1.33 25.73 -28.85
N PHE A 219 0.66 24.64 -29.15
CA PHE A 219 0.60 23.49 -28.28
C PHE A 219 2.00 22.90 -28.04
N PRO A 220 2.34 22.48 -26.82
CA PRO A 220 3.57 21.75 -26.54
C PRO A 220 3.72 20.50 -27.43
N GLU A 221 4.95 20.09 -27.72
CA GLU A 221 5.22 18.87 -28.52
C GLU A 221 4.76 17.60 -27.80
N GLU A 222 4.79 17.60 -26.45
CA GLU A 222 4.32 16.52 -25.59
C GLU A 222 2.90 16.76 -25.05
N TYR A 223 1.98 17.21 -25.89
CA TYR A 223 0.60 17.41 -25.48
C TYR A 223 -0.19 16.10 -25.53
N HIS A 224 -1.05 15.88 -24.52
CA HIS A 224 -1.81 14.63 -24.38
C HIS A 224 -2.72 14.27 -25.58
N ALA A 225 -3.14 15.23 -26.38
CA ALA A 225 -3.86 15.02 -27.62
C ALA A 225 -2.87 15.10 -28.80
N GLU A 226 -2.50 13.95 -29.36
CA GLU A 226 -1.52 13.82 -30.46
C GLU A 226 -1.91 14.67 -31.68
N ASP A 227 -3.20 14.82 -31.94
CA ASP A 227 -3.73 15.61 -33.05
C ASP A 227 -3.48 17.12 -32.90
N LEU A 228 -3.21 17.62 -31.71
CA LEU A 228 -2.97 19.02 -31.38
C LEU A 228 -1.49 19.32 -31.09
N ALA A 229 -0.69 18.33 -30.73
CA ALA A 229 0.71 18.48 -30.34
C ALA A 229 1.53 19.26 -31.37
N GLY A 230 2.26 20.31 -30.94
CA GLY A 230 3.12 21.13 -31.76
C GLY A 230 2.39 22.05 -32.76
N LYS A 231 1.05 22.05 -32.81
CA LYS A 231 0.29 22.88 -33.77
C LYS A 231 0.01 24.28 -33.23
N PRO A 232 0.04 25.31 -34.09
CA PRO A 232 -0.43 26.65 -33.75
C PRO A 232 -1.96 26.67 -33.61
N ALA A 233 -2.46 27.34 -32.61
CA ALA A 233 -3.86 27.52 -32.34
C ALA A 233 -4.20 29.00 -32.10
N VAL A 234 -5.39 29.41 -32.45
CA VAL A 234 -5.93 30.72 -32.17
C VAL A 234 -7.16 30.56 -31.29
N PHE A 235 -7.14 31.19 -30.13
CA PHE A 235 -8.27 31.21 -29.22
C PHE A 235 -8.96 32.55 -29.28
N LYS A 236 -10.23 32.57 -29.62
CA LYS A 236 -11.08 33.74 -29.50
C LYS A 236 -11.54 33.85 -28.07
N VAL A 237 -11.07 34.85 -27.37
CA VAL A 237 -11.33 35.08 -25.94
C VAL A 237 -12.19 36.30 -25.76
N LYS A 238 -13.18 36.20 -24.85
CA LYS A 238 -14.01 37.28 -24.39
C LYS A 238 -13.99 37.37 -22.88
N ILE A 239 -13.53 38.47 -22.35
CA ILE A 239 -13.46 38.71 -20.89
C ILE A 239 -14.81 39.23 -20.40
N HIS A 240 -15.40 38.56 -19.42
CA HIS A 240 -16.64 38.97 -18.78
C HIS A 240 -16.39 39.79 -17.52
N GLU A 241 -15.55 39.25 -16.63
CA GLU A 241 -15.33 39.82 -15.31
C GLU A 241 -13.88 39.58 -14.89
N ILE A 242 -13.33 40.55 -14.20
CA ILE A 242 -11.99 40.46 -13.59
C ILE A 242 -12.19 40.52 -12.08
N LYS A 243 -11.62 39.52 -11.36
CA LYS A 243 -11.63 39.49 -9.90
C LYS A 243 -10.21 39.61 -9.40
N ALA A 244 -9.94 40.65 -8.64
CA ALA A 244 -8.68 40.75 -7.93
C ALA A 244 -8.70 39.88 -6.69
N LYS A 245 -7.56 39.27 -6.41
CA LYS A 245 -7.35 38.47 -5.21
C LYS A 245 -6.91 39.41 -4.08
N GLU A 246 -7.85 39.80 -3.22
CA GLU A 246 -7.52 40.56 -2.01
C GLU A 246 -7.02 39.65 -0.91
N LEU A 247 -5.75 39.84 -0.54
CA LEU A 247 -5.12 39.14 0.55
C LEU A 247 -5.47 39.79 1.88
N PRO A 248 -5.97 39.07 2.89
CA PRO A 248 -6.17 39.60 4.22
C PRO A 248 -4.84 40.10 4.80
N ALA A 249 -4.87 41.12 5.66
CA ALA A 249 -3.65 41.54 6.35
C ALA A 249 -3.14 40.45 7.28
N LEU A 250 -1.81 40.31 7.38
CA LEU A 250 -1.20 39.37 8.35
C LEU A 250 -1.19 40.01 9.77
N ASP A 251 -2.33 40.01 10.40
CA ASP A 251 -2.55 40.57 11.74
C ASP A 251 -3.21 39.58 12.69
N ASP A 252 -3.58 40.05 13.86
CA ASP A 252 -4.17 39.16 14.90
C ASP A 252 -5.59 38.67 14.54
N GLU A 253 -6.30 39.37 13.65
CA GLU A 253 -7.60 38.94 13.17
C GLU A 253 -7.42 37.75 12.18
N PHE A 254 -6.49 37.89 11.24
CA PHE A 254 -6.10 36.79 10.37
C PHE A 254 -5.65 35.54 11.14
N ALA A 255 -4.86 35.72 12.22
CA ALA A 255 -4.40 34.60 13.02
C ALA A 255 -5.56 33.79 13.62
N LYS A 256 -6.59 34.46 14.11
CA LYS A 256 -7.79 33.83 14.68
C LYS A 256 -8.66 33.16 13.60
N ASP A 257 -8.71 33.73 12.42
CA ASP A 257 -9.48 33.17 11.30
C ASP A 257 -8.84 31.87 10.76
N VAL A 258 -7.51 31.78 10.82
CA VAL A 258 -6.75 30.60 10.37
C VAL A 258 -6.75 29.49 11.43
N ASP A 259 -6.62 29.87 12.71
CA ASP A 259 -6.47 28.91 13.81
C ASP A 259 -7.13 29.46 15.10
N GLU A 260 -8.22 28.79 15.51
CA GLU A 260 -9.01 29.18 16.70
C GLU A 260 -8.23 29.07 18.02
N GLU A 261 -7.08 28.38 18.03
CA GLU A 261 -6.26 28.20 19.23
C GLU A 261 -5.22 29.30 19.45
N VAL A 262 -5.09 30.25 18.50
CA VAL A 262 -4.14 31.38 18.58
C VAL A 262 -4.89 32.72 18.64
N GLU A 263 -4.31 33.67 19.37
CA GLU A 263 -4.90 35.00 19.53
C GLU A 263 -4.13 36.09 18.76
N THR A 264 -2.89 35.82 18.38
CA THR A 264 -1.99 36.82 17.76
C THR A 264 -1.22 36.21 16.58
N ILE A 265 -0.82 37.10 15.63
CA ILE A 265 0.03 36.70 14.50
C ILE A 265 1.39 36.14 14.96
N ALA A 266 1.90 36.60 16.10
CA ALA A 266 3.13 36.09 16.69
C ALA A 266 2.99 34.65 17.13
N GLU A 267 1.87 34.29 17.77
CA GLU A 267 1.56 32.92 18.17
C GLU A 267 1.34 31.99 16.96
N LEU A 268 0.65 32.48 15.93
CA LEU A 268 0.49 31.73 14.66
C LEU A 268 1.86 31.47 14.01
N THR A 269 2.74 32.48 14.00
CA THR A 269 4.09 32.35 13.44
C THR A 269 4.92 31.31 14.20
N GLU A 270 4.88 31.32 15.54
CA GLU A 270 5.58 30.37 16.39
C GLU A 270 5.02 28.93 16.20
N LYS A 271 3.68 28.79 16.19
CA LYS A 271 3.00 27.49 15.95
C LYS A 271 3.34 26.95 14.55
N THR A 272 3.34 27.79 13.53
CA THR A 272 3.72 27.43 12.16
C THR A 272 5.18 26.95 12.09
N LYS A 273 6.11 27.71 12.73
CA LYS A 273 7.51 27.33 12.79
C LYS A 273 7.69 25.97 13.43
N LYS A 274 7.07 25.76 14.60
CA LYS A 274 7.11 24.47 15.30
C LYS A 274 6.55 23.33 14.46
N ARG A 275 5.44 23.53 13.77
CA ARG A 275 4.83 22.55 12.85
C ARG A 275 5.78 22.19 11.70
N LEU A 276 6.45 23.18 11.11
CA LEU A 276 7.43 22.96 10.03
C LEU A 276 8.68 22.24 10.55
N GLU A 277 9.17 22.58 11.75
CA GLU A 277 10.29 21.89 12.39
C GLU A 277 9.94 20.42 12.67
N GLU A 278 8.77 20.14 13.23
CA GLU A 278 8.27 18.78 13.46
C GLU A 278 8.11 17.99 12.15
N ALA A 279 7.59 18.64 11.08
CA ALA A 279 7.44 18.01 9.78
C ALA A 279 8.80 17.66 9.15
N LYS A 280 9.77 18.60 9.14
CA LYS A 280 11.14 18.36 8.63
C LYS A 280 11.87 17.30 9.48
N GLU A 281 11.70 17.31 10.81
CA GLU A 281 12.28 16.32 11.69
C GLU A 281 11.75 14.91 11.39
N ASN A 282 10.43 14.76 11.25
CA ASN A 282 9.80 13.49 10.91
C ASN A 282 10.22 12.99 9.52
N GLU A 283 10.33 13.89 8.54
CA GLU A 283 10.80 13.55 7.20
C GLU A 283 12.27 13.09 7.22
N ALA A 284 13.15 13.85 7.89
CA ALA A 284 14.57 13.51 8.01
C ALA A 284 14.77 12.21 8.79
N GLU A 285 13.97 11.96 9.83
CA GLU A 285 14.01 10.70 10.57
C GLU A 285 13.50 9.53 9.71
N GLY A 286 12.43 9.71 8.94
CA GLY A 286 11.92 8.71 8.01
C GLY A 286 12.97 8.31 6.96
N LYS A 287 13.59 9.28 6.29
CA LYS A 287 14.68 9.05 5.33
C LYS A 287 15.88 8.34 5.96
N LEU A 288 16.28 8.80 7.15
CA LEU A 288 17.38 8.17 7.89
C LEU A 288 17.10 6.69 8.18
N ARG A 289 15.90 6.35 8.63
CA ARG A 289 15.46 4.98 8.89
C ARG A 289 15.48 4.14 7.62
N GLU A 290 14.94 4.66 6.54
CA GLU A 290 14.94 3.98 5.22
C GLU A 290 16.35 3.71 4.70
N GLU A 291 17.25 4.69 4.77
CA GLU A 291 18.64 4.52 4.33
C GLU A 291 19.43 3.53 5.19
N LEU A 292 19.21 3.52 6.50
CA LEU A 292 19.85 2.56 7.41
C LEU A 292 19.39 1.14 7.10
N VAL A 293 18.09 0.94 6.91
CA VAL A 293 17.51 -0.36 6.52
C VAL A 293 18.03 -0.80 5.16
N ALA A 294 18.08 0.09 4.18
CA ALA A 294 18.60 -0.22 2.84
C ALA A 294 20.06 -0.67 2.92
N LYS A 295 20.94 0.07 3.63
CA LYS A 295 22.36 -0.29 3.78
C LYS A 295 22.57 -1.59 4.54
N ALA A 296 21.81 -1.81 5.64
CA ALA A 296 21.87 -3.08 6.36
C ALA A 296 21.45 -4.27 5.48
N SER A 297 20.40 -4.07 4.65
CA SER A 297 19.91 -5.08 3.71
C SER A 297 20.88 -5.33 2.55
N GLU A 298 21.55 -4.31 2.02
CA GLU A 298 22.59 -4.45 0.99
C GLU A 298 23.74 -5.30 1.50
N ASN A 299 24.18 -5.09 2.75
CA ASN A 299 25.26 -5.84 3.39
C ASN A 299 24.88 -7.29 3.74
N ALA A 300 23.59 -7.60 3.82
CA ALA A 300 23.10 -8.94 4.13
C ALA A 300 23.03 -9.84 2.88
N GLU A 301 23.39 -11.12 3.06
CA GLU A 301 23.21 -12.15 2.04
C GLU A 301 22.00 -13.02 2.40
N VAL A 302 21.02 -13.06 1.50
CA VAL A 302 19.84 -13.92 1.62
C VAL A 302 19.35 -14.33 0.23
N ASP A 303 19.00 -15.60 0.09
CA ASP A 303 18.36 -16.12 -1.11
C ASP A 303 16.85 -16.07 -0.91
N VAL A 304 16.22 -15.01 -1.44
CA VAL A 304 14.79 -14.75 -1.24
C VAL A 304 13.95 -15.68 -2.11
N PRO A 305 13.10 -16.55 -1.52
CA PRO A 305 12.20 -17.41 -2.28
C PRO A 305 11.20 -16.61 -3.11
N GLN A 306 10.94 -17.06 -4.34
CA GLN A 306 9.96 -16.39 -5.21
C GLN A 306 8.56 -16.31 -4.58
N ALA A 307 8.14 -17.32 -3.84
CA ALA A 307 6.86 -17.33 -3.13
C ALA A 307 6.69 -16.18 -2.15
N MET A 308 7.77 -15.76 -1.48
CA MET A 308 7.73 -14.58 -0.60
C MET A 308 7.58 -13.29 -1.40
N VAL A 309 8.25 -13.19 -2.55
CA VAL A 309 8.12 -12.04 -3.46
C VAL A 309 6.70 -11.95 -4.01
N ASP A 310 6.12 -13.07 -4.41
CA ASP A 310 4.76 -13.13 -4.95
C ASP A 310 3.72 -12.73 -3.87
N THR A 311 3.90 -13.18 -2.65
CA THR A 311 3.05 -12.77 -1.50
C THR A 311 3.16 -11.28 -1.23
N GLU A 312 4.37 -10.71 -1.30
CA GLU A 312 4.57 -9.26 -1.12
C GLU A 312 3.98 -8.46 -2.27
N LEU A 313 4.09 -8.95 -3.51
CA LEU A 313 3.44 -8.34 -4.68
C LEU A 313 1.92 -8.26 -4.50
N ASP A 314 1.29 -9.34 -4.04
CA ASP A 314 -0.15 -9.34 -3.77
C ASP A 314 -0.54 -8.36 -2.67
N ARG A 315 0.33 -8.17 -1.66
CA ARG A 315 0.14 -7.16 -0.63
C ARG A 315 0.26 -5.74 -1.19
N MET A 316 1.31 -5.48 -1.97
CA MET A 316 1.54 -4.18 -2.62
C MET A 316 0.40 -3.81 -3.59
N MET A 317 -0.13 -4.79 -4.32
CA MET A 317 -1.31 -4.58 -5.19
C MET A 317 -2.54 -4.16 -4.39
N LYS A 318 -2.79 -4.79 -3.25
CA LYS A 318 -3.90 -4.40 -2.36
C LYS A 318 -3.70 -3.00 -1.78
N GLU A 319 -2.48 -2.67 -1.35
CA GLU A 319 -2.15 -1.31 -0.87
C GLU A 319 -2.36 -0.26 -1.98
N PHE A 320 -1.99 -0.60 -3.21
CA PHE A 320 -2.21 0.26 -4.37
C PHE A 320 -3.70 0.46 -4.68
N GLU A 321 -4.47 -0.62 -4.68
CA GLU A 321 -5.93 -0.57 -4.84
C GLU A 321 -6.60 0.30 -3.79
N GLN A 322 -6.22 0.16 -2.52
CA GLN A 322 -6.75 0.98 -1.43
C GLN A 322 -6.43 2.47 -1.62
N ARG A 323 -5.22 2.80 -2.08
CA ARG A 323 -4.86 4.20 -2.40
C ARG A 323 -5.71 4.77 -3.53
N LEU A 324 -5.94 3.99 -4.59
CA LEU A 324 -6.82 4.39 -5.68
C LEU A 324 -8.26 4.63 -5.19
N GLN A 325 -8.77 3.75 -4.33
CA GLN A 325 -10.12 3.89 -3.76
C GLN A 325 -10.26 5.17 -2.92
N MET A 326 -9.23 5.55 -2.14
CA MET A 326 -9.22 6.83 -1.40
C MET A 326 -9.25 8.05 -2.34
N GLN A 327 -8.78 7.90 -3.57
CA GLN A 327 -8.82 8.94 -4.62
C GLN A 327 -10.10 8.84 -5.49
N GLY A 328 -11.05 7.98 -5.14
CA GLY A 328 -12.28 7.75 -5.89
C GLY A 328 -12.10 6.96 -7.19
N MET A 329 -10.98 6.25 -7.33
CA MET A 329 -10.63 5.44 -8.49
C MET A 329 -10.57 3.95 -8.11
N ASN A 330 -10.74 3.05 -9.07
CA ASN A 330 -10.49 1.61 -8.90
C ASN A 330 -9.43 1.13 -9.91
N LEU A 331 -8.95 -0.10 -9.73
CA LEU A 331 -7.93 -0.70 -10.61
C LEU A 331 -8.38 -0.75 -12.08
N GLU A 332 -9.66 -1.05 -12.35
CA GLU A 332 -10.18 -1.15 -13.71
C GLU A 332 -10.10 0.19 -14.45
N LEU A 333 -10.53 1.28 -13.79
CA LEU A 333 -10.41 2.65 -14.33
C LEU A 333 -8.93 3.05 -14.50
N TYR A 334 -8.08 2.71 -13.54
CA TYR A 334 -6.65 2.97 -13.65
C TYR A 334 -6.04 2.29 -14.89
N PHE A 335 -6.34 1.01 -15.12
CA PHE A 335 -5.84 0.29 -16.31
C PHE A 335 -6.39 0.85 -17.61
N GLN A 336 -7.64 1.33 -17.64
CA GLN A 336 -8.20 2.00 -18.82
C GLN A 336 -7.47 3.31 -19.14
N PHE A 337 -7.09 4.10 -18.12
CA PHE A 337 -6.40 5.37 -18.34
C PHE A 337 -4.91 5.21 -18.61
N SER A 338 -4.25 4.27 -17.94
CA SER A 338 -2.80 4.04 -18.08
C SER A 338 -2.44 3.20 -19.30
N GLY A 339 -3.40 2.45 -19.86
CA GLY A 339 -3.15 1.49 -20.94
C GLY A 339 -2.30 0.27 -20.51
N GLN A 340 -2.09 0.09 -19.19
CA GLN A 340 -1.38 -1.06 -18.61
C GLN A 340 -2.37 -2.15 -18.20
N ASP A 341 -1.87 -3.34 -17.96
CA ASP A 341 -2.60 -4.44 -17.33
C ASP A 341 -2.00 -4.78 -15.96
N GLU A 342 -2.67 -5.69 -15.24
CA GLU A 342 -2.24 -6.12 -13.91
C GLU A 342 -0.85 -6.77 -13.93
N ASP A 343 -0.54 -7.56 -14.97
CA ASP A 343 0.74 -8.26 -15.07
C ASP A 343 1.89 -7.27 -15.31
N ALA A 344 1.69 -6.25 -16.14
CA ALA A 344 2.67 -5.18 -16.35
C ALA A 344 2.94 -4.38 -15.06
N LEU A 345 1.90 -4.07 -14.30
CA LEU A 345 2.03 -3.38 -13.01
C LEU A 345 2.77 -4.25 -11.98
N LYS A 346 2.44 -5.55 -11.89
CA LYS A 346 3.15 -6.50 -11.02
C LYS A 346 4.63 -6.62 -11.38
N GLU A 347 4.96 -6.68 -12.68
CA GLU A 347 6.36 -6.76 -13.10
C GLU A 347 7.14 -5.49 -12.74
N GLN A 348 6.53 -4.30 -12.83
CA GLN A 348 7.13 -3.05 -12.37
C GLN A 348 7.40 -3.04 -10.86
N MET A 349 6.51 -3.63 -10.06
CA MET A 349 6.61 -3.68 -8.60
C MET A 349 7.54 -4.79 -8.09
N LYS A 350 7.93 -5.74 -8.93
CA LYS A 350 8.63 -6.96 -8.54
C LYS A 350 10.00 -6.72 -7.88
N GLU A 351 10.76 -5.78 -8.40
CA GLU A 351 12.06 -5.41 -7.82
C GLU A 351 11.90 -4.81 -6.42
N ASP A 352 10.91 -3.93 -6.26
CA ASP A 352 10.62 -3.30 -4.97
C ASP A 352 10.04 -4.31 -3.96
N ALA A 353 9.21 -5.25 -4.42
CA ALA A 353 8.74 -6.35 -3.60
C ALA A 353 9.90 -7.22 -3.10
N ALA A 354 10.84 -7.59 -3.98
CA ALA A 354 12.02 -8.36 -3.58
C ALA A 354 12.90 -7.59 -2.57
N LYS A 355 13.09 -6.27 -2.76
CA LYS A 355 13.80 -5.41 -1.81
C LYS A 355 13.09 -5.35 -0.45
N ARG A 356 11.76 -5.18 -0.43
CA ARG A 356 10.97 -5.17 0.81
C ARG A 356 11.08 -6.49 1.57
N VAL A 357 10.94 -7.62 0.87
CA VAL A 357 11.10 -8.94 1.51
C VAL A 357 12.50 -9.10 2.08
N LYS A 358 13.55 -8.74 1.32
CA LYS A 358 14.94 -8.80 1.78
C LYS A 358 15.15 -7.94 3.03
N SER A 359 14.61 -6.72 3.04
CA SER A 359 14.71 -5.80 4.18
C SER A 359 14.02 -6.36 5.43
N ASN A 360 12.81 -6.89 5.29
CA ASN A 360 12.09 -7.51 6.40
C ASN A 360 12.84 -8.69 6.99
N LEU A 361 13.32 -9.61 6.13
CA LEU A 361 14.13 -10.75 6.57
C LEU A 361 15.41 -10.31 7.28
N THR A 362 16.07 -9.27 6.80
CA THR A 362 17.28 -8.71 7.42
C THR A 362 16.97 -8.13 8.81
N LEU A 363 15.88 -7.37 8.94
CA LEU A 363 15.45 -6.79 10.23
C LEU A 363 15.05 -7.86 11.24
N GLU A 364 14.35 -8.89 10.82
CA GLU A 364 14.03 -10.04 11.68
C GLU A 364 15.29 -10.76 12.14
N ALA A 365 16.27 -10.95 11.26
CA ALA A 365 17.56 -11.55 11.62
C ALA A 365 18.36 -10.67 12.59
N ILE A 366 18.32 -9.34 12.44
CA ILE A 366 18.93 -8.38 13.39
C ILE A 366 18.21 -8.48 14.74
N ALA A 367 16.86 -8.50 14.75
CA ALA A 367 16.08 -8.66 15.98
C ALA A 367 16.45 -9.95 16.74
N ALA A 368 16.64 -11.04 16.02
CA ALA A 368 17.06 -12.32 16.59
C ALA A 368 18.52 -12.28 17.09
N ALA A 369 19.44 -11.67 16.34
CA ALA A 369 20.86 -11.57 16.71
C ALA A 369 21.09 -10.69 17.96
N GLU A 370 20.28 -9.64 18.13
CA GLU A 370 20.34 -8.72 19.27
C GLU A 370 19.37 -9.09 20.40
N ASP A 371 18.69 -10.26 20.30
CA ASP A 371 17.71 -10.74 21.29
C ASP A 371 16.63 -9.69 21.67
N LEU A 372 16.11 -8.99 20.63
CA LEU A 372 15.11 -7.96 20.83
C LEU A 372 13.76 -8.61 21.18
N GLN A 373 13.36 -8.48 22.43
CA GLN A 373 12.11 -9.04 22.94
C GLN A 373 11.02 -7.97 22.96
N VAL A 374 9.80 -8.41 22.70
CA VAL A 374 8.58 -7.60 22.82
C VAL A 374 7.76 -8.11 23.99
N SER A 375 7.50 -7.25 24.96
CA SER A 375 6.69 -7.59 26.13
C SER A 375 5.19 -7.55 25.81
N ASP A 376 4.38 -8.24 26.60
CA ASP A 376 2.93 -8.15 26.47
C ASP A 376 2.40 -6.74 26.78
N GLU A 377 3.10 -5.97 27.58
CA GLU A 377 2.78 -4.57 27.90
C GLU A 377 2.93 -3.68 26.66
N GLU A 378 3.99 -3.85 25.88
CA GLU A 378 4.20 -3.11 24.61
C GLU A 378 3.13 -3.44 23.57
N VAL A 379 2.70 -4.70 23.51
CA VAL A 379 1.57 -5.11 22.67
C VAL A 379 0.27 -4.43 23.11
N GLU A 380 0.03 -4.36 24.41
CA GLU A 380 -1.17 -3.68 24.94
C GLU A 380 -1.13 -2.16 24.72
N GLU A 381 0.03 -1.52 24.80
CA GLU A 381 0.20 -0.11 24.44
C GLU A 381 -0.11 0.13 22.96
N GLU A 382 0.38 -0.71 22.04
CA GLU A 382 0.13 -0.57 20.62
C GLU A 382 -1.35 -0.79 20.29
N LEU A 383 -1.98 -1.79 20.91
CA LEU A 383 -3.43 -2.00 20.81
C LEU A 383 -4.23 -0.79 21.31
N SER A 384 -3.76 -0.13 22.39
CA SER A 384 -4.41 1.06 22.93
C SER A 384 -4.28 2.25 21.97
N LYS A 385 -3.11 2.46 21.35
CA LYS A 385 -2.90 3.48 20.32
C LYS A 385 -3.80 3.25 19.10
N MET A 386 -3.91 2.00 18.66
CA MET A 386 -4.84 1.64 17.57
C MET A 386 -6.29 1.91 17.95
N ALA A 387 -6.70 1.56 19.17
CA ALA A 387 -8.04 1.80 19.67
C ALA A 387 -8.40 3.30 19.70
N GLU A 388 -7.46 4.15 20.11
CA GLU A 388 -7.60 5.61 20.09
C GLU A 388 -7.69 6.13 18.64
N ALA A 389 -6.80 5.67 17.75
CA ALA A 389 -6.76 6.12 16.35
C ALA A 389 -8.04 5.77 15.59
N TYR A 390 -8.62 4.58 15.84
CA TYR A 390 -9.86 4.13 15.20
C TYR A 390 -11.12 4.48 15.99
N ASN A 391 -10.97 5.11 17.16
CA ASN A 391 -12.07 5.41 18.09
C ASN A 391 -12.92 4.17 18.41
N MET A 392 -12.26 3.05 18.69
CA MET A 392 -12.86 1.74 18.97
C MET A 392 -12.35 1.18 20.31
N PRO A 393 -13.16 0.37 21.02
CA PRO A 393 -12.68 -0.34 22.21
C PRO A 393 -11.55 -1.31 21.88
N VAL A 394 -10.54 -1.43 22.79
CA VAL A 394 -9.38 -2.33 22.62
C VAL A 394 -9.81 -3.78 22.38
N GLU A 395 -10.88 -4.23 23.05
CA GLU A 395 -11.42 -5.58 22.89
C GLU A 395 -11.88 -5.88 21.47
N ASN A 396 -12.45 -4.88 20.77
CA ASN A 396 -12.87 -5.04 19.37
C ASN A 396 -11.66 -5.14 18.44
N ILE A 397 -10.61 -4.38 18.71
CA ILE A 397 -9.34 -4.47 17.97
C ILE A 397 -8.71 -5.86 18.18
N LYS A 398 -8.65 -6.35 19.44
CA LYS A 398 -8.16 -7.71 19.75
C LYS A 398 -8.94 -8.79 19.00
N GLN A 399 -10.24 -8.67 18.92
CA GLN A 399 -11.09 -9.63 18.18
C GLN A 399 -10.87 -9.56 16.66
N ALA A 400 -10.67 -8.36 16.11
CA ALA A 400 -10.43 -8.17 14.68
C ALA A 400 -9.06 -8.73 14.24
N ILE A 401 -8.04 -8.58 15.07
CA ILE A 401 -6.67 -9.07 14.80
C ILE A 401 -6.59 -10.60 14.99
N GLY A 402 -7.36 -11.17 15.93
CA GLY A 402 -7.40 -12.59 16.23
C GLY A 402 -6.18 -13.07 17.01
N SER A 403 -4.97 -12.98 16.47
CA SER A 403 -3.71 -13.35 17.14
C SER A 403 -2.78 -12.14 17.27
N THR A 404 -2.16 -11.97 18.45
CA THR A 404 -1.18 -10.92 18.71
C THR A 404 0.24 -11.27 18.25
N GLU A 405 0.47 -12.48 17.75
CA GLU A 405 1.80 -12.93 17.32
C GLU A 405 2.33 -12.12 16.14
N ALA A 406 1.50 -11.87 15.12
CA ALA A 406 1.88 -11.01 14.00
C ALA A 406 2.27 -9.58 14.45
N MET A 407 1.52 -9.03 15.40
CA MET A 407 1.84 -7.73 15.99
C MET A 407 3.17 -7.75 16.77
N LYS A 408 3.47 -8.84 17.48
CA LYS A 408 4.77 -8.99 18.15
C LYS A 408 5.92 -9.00 17.15
N GLU A 409 5.75 -9.69 16.03
CA GLU A 409 6.78 -9.70 14.97
C GLU A 409 6.96 -8.30 14.34
N ASP A 410 5.86 -7.59 14.05
CA ASP A 410 5.95 -6.20 13.56
C ASP A 410 6.65 -5.26 14.58
N LEU A 411 6.36 -5.42 15.86
CA LEU A 411 7.03 -4.64 16.91
C LEU A 411 8.52 -4.99 17.04
N LYS A 412 8.91 -6.27 16.84
CA LYS A 412 10.32 -6.66 16.78
C LYS A 412 11.05 -6.00 15.62
N VAL A 413 10.42 -5.98 14.44
CA VAL A 413 10.98 -5.31 13.25
C VAL A 413 11.16 -3.81 13.51
N ARG A 414 10.17 -3.14 14.14
CA ARG A 414 10.30 -1.72 14.53
C ARG A 414 11.46 -1.52 15.51
N LYS A 415 11.61 -2.37 16.54
CA LYS A 415 12.75 -2.32 17.47
C LYS A 415 14.09 -2.54 16.77
N ALA A 416 14.15 -3.38 15.72
CA ALA A 416 15.37 -3.55 14.93
C ALA A 416 15.73 -2.28 14.15
N ILE A 417 14.74 -1.56 13.62
CA ILE A 417 14.97 -0.25 12.99
C ILE A 417 15.47 0.77 14.02
N ASP A 418 14.84 0.86 15.19
CA ASP A 418 15.28 1.75 16.28
C ASP A 418 16.71 1.42 16.72
N PHE A 419 17.03 0.14 16.83
CA PHE A 419 18.38 -0.33 17.11
C PHE A 419 19.40 0.12 16.06
N LEU A 420 19.06 0.07 14.77
CA LEU A 420 19.92 0.58 13.69
C LEU A 420 20.16 2.09 13.82
N VAL A 421 19.11 2.85 14.18
CA VAL A 421 19.21 4.31 14.40
C VAL A 421 20.13 4.63 15.58
N GLU A 422 20.06 3.87 16.67
CA GLU A 422 20.87 4.08 17.86
C GLU A 422 22.34 3.68 17.68
N ASN A 423 22.62 2.71 16.80
CA ASN A 423 23.96 2.13 16.57
C ASN A 423 24.58 2.49 15.21
N ARG A 424 24.14 3.60 14.62
CA ARG A 424 24.65 4.14 13.34
C ARG A 424 26.03 4.76 13.45
#